data_b80bc78748248c2c46304eac1bde167f
#
_entry.id   b80bc78748248c2c46304eac1bde167f
#
_cell.length_a   1.000
_cell.length_b   1.000
_cell.length_c   1.000
_cell.angle_alpha   90.00
_cell.angle_beta   90.00
_cell.angle_gamma   90.00
#
_symmetry.space_group_name_H-M   'P 1'
#
loop_
_entity.id
_entity.type
_entity.pdbx_description
1 polymer ?
#
loop_
_entity_poly.entity_id
_entity_poly.type
_entity_poly.pdbx_seq_one_letter_code
_entity_poly.pdbx_strand_id
1 'polypeptide(L)'
;IDVSRTTIQHVRLDAHGRYLATLNTGLNECLTLEANIDQTAQQFKFDIVFSMLDEGYVAIVPVDTTIDPRKTNSYDIQTMRVGRIVEWYPKHVKVNVYNESTGQKQDLVLPKRVVSIVENPFYAIMNEPNGTLKRLVRKMALLDMADEQNSTGKLDLLVQLPYSLKSALRVQPAA
;
A
#
# COMPACT_ATOMS: atom_id res chain seq x y z
N ILE A 1 -6.31 -4.55 -11.27
CA ILE A 1 -6.34 -4.09 -12.68
C ILE A 1 -7.53 -3.18 -12.92
N ASP A 2 -8.74 -3.54 -12.45
CA ASP A 2 -9.94 -2.75 -12.75
C ASP A 2 -9.92 -1.36 -12.10
N VAL A 3 -9.42 -1.22 -10.88
CA VAL A 3 -9.30 0.08 -10.20
C VAL A 3 -8.40 1.05 -10.98
N SER A 4 -7.30 0.58 -11.56
CA SER A 4 -6.39 1.43 -12.34
C SER A 4 -7.01 1.95 -13.64
N ARG A 5 -8.00 1.23 -14.18
CA ARG A 5 -8.74 1.62 -15.37
C ARG A 5 -9.92 2.56 -15.11
N THR A 6 -10.31 2.70 -13.83
CA THR A 6 -11.39 3.60 -13.43
C THR A 6 -11.03 5.04 -13.77
N THR A 7 -11.96 5.75 -14.42
CA THR A 7 -11.78 7.17 -14.71
C THR A 7 -12.00 7.99 -13.45
N ILE A 8 -10.98 8.74 -13.06
CA ILE A 8 -11.03 9.69 -11.94
C ILE A 8 -10.81 11.07 -12.53
N GLN A 9 -11.71 12.01 -12.23
CA GLN A 9 -11.65 13.36 -12.80
C GLN A 9 -11.84 14.42 -11.71
N HIS A 10 -11.19 15.56 -11.89
CA HIS A 10 -11.41 16.74 -11.07
C HIS A 10 -12.60 17.52 -11.64
N VAL A 11 -13.70 17.52 -10.91
CA VAL A 11 -14.98 18.10 -11.37
C VAL A 11 -15.48 19.17 -10.42
N ARG A 12 -16.23 20.11 -10.95
CA ARG A 12 -17.00 21.07 -10.19
C ARG A 12 -18.41 20.56 -10.00
N LEU A 13 -18.91 20.61 -8.77
CA LEU A 13 -20.26 20.23 -8.40
C LEU A 13 -21.09 21.47 -8.00
N ASP A 14 -22.40 21.39 -8.14
CA ASP A 14 -23.34 22.38 -7.60
C ASP A 14 -23.54 22.20 -6.08
N ALA A 15 -24.36 23.04 -5.48
CA ALA A 15 -24.70 22.97 -4.04
C ALA A 15 -25.42 21.66 -3.64
N HIS A 16 -25.97 20.93 -4.62
CA HIS A 16 -26.68 19.66 -4.43
C HIS A 16 -25.84 18.43 -4.79
N GLY A 17 -24.53 18.61 -5.07
CA GLY A 17 -23.62 17.53 -5.44
C GLY A 17 -23.76 17.04 -6.88
N ARG A 18 -24.44 17.78 -7.78
CA ARG A 18 -24.59 17.42 -9.19
C ARG A 18 -23.39 17.92 -9.98
N TYR A 19 -22.98 17.13 -10.94
CA TYR A 19 -21.93 17.48 -11.88
C TYR A 19 -22.26 18.76 -12.67
N LEU A 20 -21.35 19.71 -12.67
CA LEU A 20 -21.42 20.94 -13.49
C LEU A 20 -20.44 20.90 -14.65
N ALA A 21 -19.17 20.69 -14.37
CA ALA A 21 -18.12 20.69 -15.38
C ALA A 21 -16.87 19.95 -14.90
N THR A 22 -16.12 19.40 -15.83
CA THR A 22 -14.75 18.92 -15.58
C THR A 22 -13.80 20.12 -15.59
N LEU A 23 -12.94 20.21 -14.59
CA LEU A 23 -11.97 21.28 -14.47
C LEU A 23 -10.71 20.93 -15.25
N ASN A 24 -10.23 21.88 -16.04
CA ASN A 24 -8.95 21.74 -16.73
C ASN A 24 -7.83 22.23 -15.80
N THR A 25 -7.37 21.35 -14.91
CA THR A 25 -6.31 21.59 -13.93
C THR A 25 -5.23 20.53 -14.10
N GLY A 26 -4.00 20.85 -13.68
CA GLY A 26 -2.91 19.87 -13.69
C GLY A 26 -3.23 18.61 -12.90
N LEU A 27 -3.98 18.72 -11.78
CA LEU A 27 -4.51 17.55 -11.07
C LEU A 27 -5.36 16.66 -11.99
N ASN A 28 -6.22 17.24 -12.82
CA ASN A 28 -7.04 16.45 -13.75
C ASN A 28 -6.17 15.77 -14.82
N GLU A 29 -5.15 16.44 -15.33
CA GLU A 29 -4.18 15.87 -16.27
C GLU A 29 -3.44 14.69 -15.65
N CYS A 30 -2.95 14.84 -14.41
CA CYS A 30 -2.29 13.77 -13.66
C CYS A 30 -3.18 12.52 -13.49
N LEU A 31 -4.48 12.69 -13.30
CA LEU A 31 -5.42 11.59 -13.05
C LEU A 31 -5.98 10.94 -14.33
N THR A 32 -5.94 11.66 -15.46
CA THR A 32 -6.56 11.20 -16.71
C THR A 32 -5.55 10.87 -17.80
N LEU A 33 -4.44 11.60 -17.87
CA LEU A 33 -3.47 11.50 -18.96
C LEU A 33 -2.12 11.00 -18.49
N GLU A 34 -1.37 11.82 -17.78
CA GLU A 34 0.01 11.56 -17.38
C GLU A 34 0.29 12.15 -15.99
N ALA A 35 0.70 11.32 -15.05
CA ALA A 35 0.97 11.75 -13.68
C ALA A 35 2.37 12.36 -13.52
N ASN A 36 3.32 11.88 -14.28
CA ASN A 36 4.70 12.34 -14.34
C ASN A 36 5.37 11.80 -15.61
N ILE A 37 6.59 12.24 -15.89
CA ILE A 37 7.37 11.88 -17.09
C ILE A 37 7.55 10.36 -17.29
N ASP A 38 7.50 9.57 -16.21
CA ASP A 38 7.73 8.13 -16.24
C ASP A 38 6.43 7.30 -16.22
N GLN A 39 5.29 7.93 -15.85
CA GLN A 39 4.05 7.21 -15.57
C GLN A 39 2.83 7.87 -16.18
N THR A 40 2.08 7.10 -16.97
CA THR A 40 0.73 7.47 -17.36
C THR A 40 -0.22 7.48 -16.15
N ALA A 41 -1.37 8.15 -16.27
CA ALA A 41 -2.38 8.16 -15.22
C ALA A 41 -2.84 6.74 -14.80
N GLN A 42 -2.88 5.79 -15.74
CA GLN A 42 -3.24 4.41 -15.44
C GLN A 42 -2.14 3.70 -14.62
N GLN A 43 -0.89 3.85 -15.01
CA GLN A 43 0.25 3.27 -14.28
C GLN A 43 0.37 3.87 -12.90
N PHE A 44 0.17 5.17 -12.75
CA PHE A 44 0.16 5.86 -11.48
C PHE A 44 -0.93 5.35 -10.53
N LYS A 45 -2.17 5.19 -11.02
CA LYS A 45 -3.26 4.59 -10.22
C LYS A 45 -2.98 3.14 -9.84
N PHE A 46 -2.37 2.38 -10.74
CA PHE A 46 -1.93 1.02 -10.43
C PHE A 46 -0.88 1.00 -9.31
N ASP A 47 0.11 1.90 -9.38
CA ASP A 47 1.17 2.02 -8.38
C ASP A 47 0.62 2.42 -7.00
N ILE A 48 -0.37 3.33 -6.95
CA ILE A 48 -1.08 3.66 -5.71
C ILE A 48 -1.71 2.42 -5.07
N VAL A 49 -2.48 1.67 -5.84
CA VAL A 49 -3.19 0.48 -5.33
C VAL A 49 -2.22 -0.61 -4.93
N PHE A 50 -1.21 -0.86 -5.74
CA PHE A 50 -0.19 -1.87 -5.46
C PHE A 50 0.59 -1.53 -4.18
N SER A 51 1.08 -0.30 -4.08
CA SER A 51 1.83 0.16 -2.89
C SER A 51 0.97 0.17 -1.63
N MET A 52 -0.31 0.54 -1.74
CA MET A 52 -1.28 0.46 -0.64
C MET A 52 -1.49 -0.99 -0.17
N LEU A 53 -1.55 -1.96 -1.07
CA LEU A 53 -1.72 -3.37 -0.73
C LEU A 53 -0.44 -3.98 -0.16
N ASP A 54 0.73 -3.57 -0.66
CA ASP A 54 2.03 -4.05 -0.20
C ASP A 54 2.41 -3.49 1.17
N GLU A 55 2.34 -2.18 1.34
CA GLU A 55 2.81 -1.49 2.55
C GLU A 55 1.69 -1.24 3.58
N GLY A 56 0.41 -1.39 3.20
CA GLY A 56 -0.75 -1.06 4.04
C GLY A 56 -1.18 0.41 3.96
N TYR A 57 -0.33 1.29 3.53
CA TYR A 57 -0.57 2.72 3.29
C TYR A 57 0.40 3.26 2.25
N VAL A 58 0.02 4.35 1.60
CA VAL A 58 0.81 4.99 0.56
C VAL A 58 0.63 6.50 0.62
N ALA A 59 1.67 7.24 0.29
CA ALA A 59 1.62 8.68 0.16
C ALA A 59 1.58 9.07 -1.33
N ILE A 60 0.64 9.93 -1.70
CA ILE A 60 0.62 10.60 -2.99
C ILE A 60 1.23 11.99 -2.79
N VAL A 61 2.35 12.24 -3.44
CA VAL A 61 3.15 13.45 -3.25
C VAL A 61 3.09 14.28 -4.52
N PRO A 62 2.64 15.55 -4.46
CA PRO A 62 2.84 16.49 -5.54
C PRO A 62 4.34 16.82 -5.64
N VAL A 63 4.94 16.62 -6.81
CA VAL A 63 6.37 16.87 -7.05
C VAL A 63 6.55 18.27 -7.62
N ASP A 64 5.90 18.54 -8.75
CA ASP A 64 5.89 19.87 -9.34
C ASP A 64 4.55 20.55 -9.14
N THR A 65 4.63 21.77 -8.68
CA THR A 65 3.47 22.62 -8.40
C THR A 65 3.74 24.04 -8.90
N THR A 66 2.70 24.78 -9.23
CA THR A 66 2.83 26.17 -9.69
C THR A 66 3.43 27.08 -8.64
N ILE A 67 3.15 26.83 -7.36
CA ILE A 67 3.66 27.56 -6.21
C ILE A 67 4.01 26.56 -5.12
N ASP A 68 5.02 26.84 -4.30
CA ASP A 68 5.41 25.97 -3.18
C ASP A 68 4.24 25.72 -2.23
N PRO A 69 3.71 24.49 -2.15
CA PRO A 69 2.54 24.14 -1.33
C PRO A 69 2.79 24.26 0.18
N ARG A 70 4.05 24.41 0.59
CA ARG A 70 4.41 24.65 2.00
C ARG A 70 4.10 26.06 2.45
N LYS A 71 4.13 27.02 1.49
CA LYS A 71 3.94 28.45 1.74
C LYS A 71 2.50 28.89 1.57
N THR A 72 1.77 28.29 0.64
CA THR A 72 0.41 28.69 0.29
C THR A 72 -0.55 27.51 0.39
N ASN A 73 -1.84 27.78 0.56
CA ASN A 73 -2.89 26.77 0.51
C ASN A 73 -3.55 26.64 -0.88
N SER A 74 -3.12 27.47 -1.83
CA SER A 74 -3.66 27.47 -3.20
C SER A 74 -2.52 27.28 -4.19
N TYR A 75 -2.50 26.13 -4.83
CA TYR A 75 -1.52 25.76 -5.85
C TYR A 75 -2.16 24.77 -6.83
N ASP A 76 -1.65 24.75 -8.06
CA ASP A 76 -2.00 23.71 -9.03
C ASP A 76 -0.89 22.66 -9.07
N ILE A 77 -1.28 21.41 -9.21
CA ILE A 77 -0.37 20.26 -9.26
C ILE A 77 -0.02 20.01 -10.72
N GLN A 78 1.26 19.95 -11.04
CA GLN A 78 1.73 19.63 -12.40
C GLN A 78 2.14 18.17 -12.53
N THR A 79 2.82 17.63 -11.52
CA THR A 79 3.19 16.21 -11.48
C THR A 79 2.98 15.61 -10.10
N MET A 80 2.68 14.31 -10.07
CA MET A 80 2.52 13.55 -8.84
C MET A 80 3.31 12.25 -8.90
N ARG A 81 3.78 11.82 -7.73
CA ARG A 81 4.44 10.52 -7.55
C ARG A 81 3.92 9.79 -6.33
N VAL A 82 4.02 8.48 -6.38
CA VAL A 82 3.77 7.62 -5.24
C VAL A 82 5.03 7.58 -4.36
N GLY A 83 4.84 7.73 -3.07
CA GLY A 83 5.91 7.67 -2.09
C GLY A 83 5.62 6.67 -0.97
N ARG A 84 6.65 5.93 -0.57
CA ARG A 84 6.59 5.06 0.59
C ARG A 84 6.74 5.87 1.86
N ILE A 85 5.85 5.72 2.82
CA ILE A 85 5.99 6.34 4.14
C ILE A 85 7.00 5.55 4.96
N VAL A 86 8.07 6.23 5.39
CA VAL A 86 9.16 5.66 6.17
C VAL A 86 8.95 5.92 7.65
N GLU A 87 8.49 7.12 8.00
CA GLU A 87 8.33 7.54 9.39
C GLU A 87 7.16 8.51 9.57
N TRP A 88 6.47 8.38 10.68
CA TRP A 88 5.31 9.20 11.03
C TRP A 88 5.66 10.21 12.12
N TYR A 89 5.33 11.47 11.88
CA TYR A 89 5.40 12.56 12.86
C TYR A 89 4.01 13.15 13.11
N PRO A 90 3.78 13.88 14.19
CA PRO A 90 2.45 14.43 14.50
C PRO A 90 1.86 15.30 13.36
N LYS A 91 2.64 16.21 12.79
CA LYS A 91 2.22 17.15 11.73
C LYS A 91 2.90 16.88 10.37
N HIS A 92 3.89 16.00 10.33
CA HIS A 92 4.70 15.71 9.15
C HIS A 92 4.72 14.21 8.87
N VAL A 93 5.19 13.85 7.72
CA VAL A 93 5.45 12.47 7.32
C VAL A 93 6.77 12.44 6.55
N LYS A 94 7.60 11.45 6.84
CA LYS A 94 8.81 11.17 6.07
C LYS A 94 8.48 10.19 4.98
N VAL A 95 8.68 10.61 3.75
CA VAL A 95 8.30 9.86 2.54
C VAL A 95 9.52 9.62 1.68
N ASN A 96 9.68 8.40 1.23
CA ASN A 96 10.70 8.01 0.24
C ASN A 96 10.10 8.11 -1.15
N VAL A 97 10.57 9.07 -1.95
CA VAL A 97 10.06 9.41 -3.28
C VAL A 97 11.19 9.45 -4.28
N TYR A 98 10.91 9.07 -5.52
CA TYR A 98 11.86 9.19 -6.62
C TYR A 98 12.01 10.66 -7.04
N ASN A 99 13.26 11.10 -7.13
CA ASN A 99 13.64 12.43 -7.60
C ASN A 99 14.14 12.35 -9.04
N GLU A 100 13.43 13.02 -9.94
CA GLU A 100 13.76 13.04 -11.38
C GLU A 100 15.11 13.67 -11.68
N SER A 101 15.50 14.69 -10.90
CA SER A 101 16.76 15.40 -11.12
C SER A 101 18.01 14.56 -10.81
N THR A 102 17.89 13.64 -9.84
CA THR A 102 19.02 12.81 -9.39
C THR A 102 18.93 11.38 -9.88
N GLY A 103 17.77 10.95 -10.40
CA GLY A 103 17.51 9.57 -10.80
C GLY A 103 17.45 8.58 -9.64
N GLN A 104 17.31 9.06 -8.40
CA GLN A 104 17.35 8.25 -7.19
C GLN A 104 16.18 8.52 -6.28
N LYS A 105 15.84 7.53 -5.45
CA LYS A 105 14.88 7.71 -4.36
C LYS A 105 15.52 8.48 -3.22
N GLN A 106 14.82 9.46 -2.69
CA GLN A 106 15.26 10.28 -1.55
C GLN A 106 14.17 10.38 -0.49
N ASP A 107 14.61 10.55 0.75
CA ASP A 107 13.72 10.75 1.88
C ASP A 107 13.41 12.24 2.06
N LEU A 108 12.13 12.57 2.01
CA LEU A 108 11.63 13.94 2.20
C LEU A 108 10.71 14.00 3.41
N VAL A 109 10.86 15.00 4.25
CA VAL A 109 9.93 15.30 5.34
C VAL A 109 8.94 16.36 4.88
N LEU A 110 7.68 15.97 4.74
CA LEU A 110 6.61 16.80 4.20
C LEU A 110 5.50 17.01 5.22
N PRO A 111 4.87 18.20 5.27
CA PRO A 111 3.68 18.40 6.07
C PRO A 111 2.53 17.50 5.58
N LYS A 112 1.80 16.87 6.49
CA LYS A 112 0.65 16.00 6.14
C LYS A 112 -0.42 16.70 5.29
N ARG A 113 -0.55 18.02 5.40
CA ARG A 113 -1.50 18.83 4.61
C ARG A 113 -1.17 18.90 3.11
N VAL A 114 0.08 18.62 2.74
CA VAL A 114 0.56 18.68 1.34
C VAL A 114 0.51 17.32 0.66
N VAL A 115 0.42 16.26 1.45
CA VAL A 115 0.48 14.88 0.98
C VAL A 115 -0.88 14.23 1.16
N SER A 116 -1.36 13.51 0.15
CA SER A 116 -2.53 12.66 0.31
C SER A 116 -2.10 11.27 0.76
N ILE A 117 -2.62 10.81 1.89
CA ILE A 117 -2.29 9.50 2.44
C ILE A 117 -3.49 8.58 2.20
N VAL A 118 -3.25 7.48 1.51
CA VAL A 118 -4.26 6.44 1.25
C VAL A 118 -3.90 5.22 2.08
N GLU A 119 -4.85 4.76 2.88
CA GLU A 119 -4.70 3.59 3.74
C GLU A 119 -5.49 2.41 3.19
N ASN A 120 -4.96 1.21 3.40
CA ASN A 120 -5.67 -0.01 3.08
C ASN A 120 -6.81 -0.21 4.09
N PRO A 121 -8.08 -0.21 3.67
CA PRO A 121 -9.21 -0.33 4.58
C PRO A 121 -9.27 -1.67 5.32
N PHE A 122 -8.54 -2.68 4.86
CA PHE A 122 -8.44 -3.98 5.52
C PHE A 122 -7.38 -4.00 6.64
N TYR A 123 -6.56 -2.93 6.77
CA TYR A 123 -5.50 -2.81 7.77
C TYR A 123 -5.40 -1.38 8.25
N ALA A 124 -6.31 -1.00 9.13
CA ALA A 124 -6.39 0.34 9.70
C ALA A 124 -5.46 0.51 10.93
N ILE A 125 -4.23 0.05 10.89
CA ILE A 125 -3.25 0.34 11.94
C ILE A 125 -2.19 1.26 11.35
N MET A 126 -2.34 2.55 11.58
CA MET A 126 -1.32 3.55 11.32
C MET A 126 -0.01 3.12 11.99
N ASN A 127 1.11 3.29 11.32
CA ASN A 127 2.48 3.01 11.76
C ASN A 127 2.93 1.53 11.70
N GLU A 128 2.09 0.58 11.35
CA GLU A 128 2.54 -0.78 11.12
C GLU A 128 2.63 -1.10 9.63
N PRO A 129 3.81 -1.49 9.11
CA PRO A 129 3.98 -1.89 7.72
C PRO A 129 3.41 -3.31 7.49
N ASN A 130 2.10 -3.46 7.60
CA ASN A 130 1.40 -4.73 7.44
C ASN A 130 0.55 -4.74 6.17
N GLY A 131 1.21 -4.79 5.02
CA GLY A 131 0.53 -4.93 3.74
C GLY A 131 -0.18 -6.28 3.58
N THR A 132 -1.29 -6.28 2.85
CA THR A 132 -2.04 -7.49 2.49
C THR A 132 -1.15 -8.48 1.74
N LEU A 133 -0.33 -7.99 0.84
CA LEU A 133 0.60 -8.81 0.05
C LEU A 133 1.65 -9.49 0.92
N LYS A 134 2.22 -8.82 1.92
CA LYS A 134 3.21 -9.42 2.84
C LYS A 134 2.65 -10.60 3.61
N ARG A 135 1.37 -10.56 3.97
CA ARG A 135 0.69 -11.69 4.64
C ARG A 135 0.44 -12.85 3.66
N LEU A 136 0.05 -12.55 2.42
CA LEU A 136 -0.14 -13.55 1.39
C LEU A 136 1.18 -14.25 1.04
N VAL A 137 2.26 -13.49 0.88
CA VAL A 137 3.60 -14.03 0.60
C VAL A 137 4.03 -15.03 1.69
N ARG A 138 3.83 -14.69 2.97
CA ARG A 138 4.14 -15.63 4.06
C ARG A 138 3.32 -16.92 4.00
N LYS A 139 2.02 -16.82 3.68
CA LYS A 139 1.15 -18.01 3.53
C LYS A 139 1.56 -18.83 2.32
N MET A 140 1.88 -18.19 1.20
CA MET A 140 2.36 -18.90 0.00
C MET A 140 3.68 -19.61 0.28
N ALA A 141 4.63 -18.97 0.94
CA ALA A 141 5.90 -19.61 1.32
C ALA A 141 5.70 -20.85 2.21
N LEU A 142 4.73 -20.81 3.13
CA LEU A 142 4.38 -21.99 3.95
C LEU A 142 3.74 -23.10 3.10
N LEU A 143 2.91 -22.76 2.13
CA LEU A 143 2.33 -23.74 1.20
C LEU A 143 3.40 -24.36 0.30
N ASP A 144 4.29 -23.56 -0.25
CA ASP A 144 5.41 -24.02 -1.07
C ASP A 144 6.32 -24.99 -0.28
N MET A 145 6.62 -24.69 0.99
CA MET A 145 7.36 -25.59 1.87
C MET A 145 6.61 -26.90 2.14
N ALA A 146 5.30 -26.82 2.34
CA ALA A 146 4.48 -28.01 2.54
C ALA A 146 4.41 -28.88 1.27
N ASP A 147 4.28 -28.27 0.10
CA ASP A 147 4.27 -28.96 -1.18
C ASP A 147 5.62 -29.60 -1.50
N GLU A 148 6.72 -28.93 -1.18
CA GLU A 148 8.07 -29.48 -1.33
C GLU A 148 8.26 -30.70 -0.40
N GLN A 149 7.81 -30.63 0.84
CA GLN A 149 7.84 -31.77 1.77
C GLN A 149 6.99 -32.94 1.28
N ASN A 150 5.80 -32.67 0.75
CA ASN A 150 4.93 -33.68 0.20
C ASN A 150 5.53 -34.35 -1.06
N SER A 151 6.19 -33.57 -1.91
CA SER A 151 6.81 -34.10 -3.15
C SER A 151 8.05 -34.97 -2.89
N THR A 152 8.76 -34.71 -1.79
CA THR A 152 9.95 -35.50 -1.39
C THR A 152 9.61 -36.78 -0.63
N GLY A 153 8.32 -37.04 -0.36
CA GLY A 153 7.86 -38.26 0.33
C GLY A 153 8.28 -38.36 1.81
N LYS A 154 8.83 -37.29 2.36
CA LYS A 154 9.22 -37.19 3.77
C LYS A 154 8.14 -36.48 4.58
N LEU A 155 6.95 -37.08 4.64
CA LEU A 155 5.93 -36.72 5.62
C LEU A 155 6.27 -37.37 6.97
N ASP A 156 7.26 -36.84 7.66
CA ASP A 156 7.40 -37.09 9.09
C ASP A 156 6.42 -36.17 9.83
N LEU A 157 5.17 -36.59 9.88
CA LEU A 157 4.14 -35.92 10.68
C LEU A 157 4.35 -36.31 12.14
N LEU A 158 5.16 -35.52 12.85
CA LEU A 158 5.31 -35.67 14.29
C LEU A 158 4.10 -35.06 14.98
N VAL A 159 3.04 -35.85 15.15
CA VAL A 159 1.86 -35.47 15.93
C VAL A 159 2.22 -35.62 17.41
N GLN A 160 2.64 -34.54 18.05
CA GLN A 160 2.83 -34.49 19.47
C GLN A 160 1.47 -34.40 20.17
N LEU A 161 0.94 -35.55 20.57
CA LEU A 161 -0.31 -35.61 21.35
C LEU A 161 -0.05 -35.08 22.76
N PRO A 162 -0.88 -34.13 23.24
CA PRO A 162 -0.70 -33.50 24.56
C PRO A 162 -1.09 -34.43 25.75
N TYR A 163 -1.35 -35.70 25.49
CA TYR A 163 -1.76 -36.64 26.52
C TYR A 163 -0.65 -37.64 26.84
N SER A 164 -0.20 -37.66 28.08
CA SER A 164 0.68 -38.73 28.56
C SER A 164 -0.14 -40.00 28.74
N LEU A 165 0.11 -40.99 27.91
CA LEU A 165 -0.50 -42.34 27.98
C LEU A 165 0.01 -43.15 29.21
N LYS A 166 0.45 -42.52 30.30
CA LYS A 166 0.96 -43.22 31.48
C LYS A 166 -0.11 -43.85 32.38
N SER A 167 -1.39 -43.77 32.07
CA SER A 167 -2.44 -44.27 32.98
C SER A 167 -3.27 -45.50 32.47
N ALA A 168 -2.94 -46.07 31.30
CA ALA A 168 -3.81 -47.10 30.68
C ALA A 168 -3.27 -48.51 30.74
N LEU A 169 -2.09 -48.79 31.28
CA LEU A 169 -1.55 -50.14 31.41
C LEU A 169 -1.26 -50.49 32.86
N ARG A 170 -2.32 -50.59 33.68
CA ARG A 170 -2.30 -51.35 34.93
C ARG A 170 -2.75 -52.77 34.60
N VAL A 171 -1.80 -53.62 34.22
CA VAL A 171 -2.02 -55.05 34.16
C VAL A 171 -2.17 -55.52 35.62
N GLN A 172 -3.36 -56.03 35.98
CA GLN A 172 -3.56 -56.75 37.22
C GLN A 172 -2.88 -58.11 37.07
N PRO A 173 -2.04 -58.54 38.01
CA PRO A 173 -1.54 -59.89 38.07
C PRO A 173 -2.73 -60.80 38.46
N ALA A 174 -2.93 -61.89 37.71
CA ALA A 174 -3.87 -62.94 38.05
C ALA A 174 -3.38 -63.68 39.29
N ALA A 175 -4.31 -63.97 40.20
CA ALA A 175 -4.11 -64.80 41.39
C ALA A 175 -4.01 -66.26 41.02
#